data_41c8536339e5a9807ab5f561c3446ca5
#
_entry.id   41c8536339e5a9807ab5f561c3446ca5
#
_cell.length_a   1.000
_cell.length_b   1.000
_cell.length_c   1.000
_cell.angle_alpha   90.00
_cell.angle_beta   90.00
_cell.angle_gamma   90.00
#
_symmetry.space_group_name_H-M   'P 1'
#
loop_
_entity.id
_entity.type
_entity.pdbx_description
1 polymer ?
#
loop_
_entity_poly.entity_id
_entity_poly.type
_entity_poly.pdbx_seq_one_letter_code
_entity_poly.pdbx_strand_id
1 'polypeptide(L)'
;CLVGSEMFIRDRSSTVPKLVHLNILTSILKLLLIEKMPISDLKRILEVLASLNVKTMSPIELAEAIRPTISSLLIQQIAPLNNALPIITFSAELEQMIVNIAKQTGANGLILEGSLIQKIVSGINSVMEKMQTENRKAVMITAPVIRRDLSQMLRQHIPTLDILSFTELPDNKKIEVVANIGSDEESNN
;
A
#
# COMPACT_ATOMS: atom_id res chain seq x y z
N CYS A 1 12.20 -4.65 42.57
CA CYS A 1 11.80 -3.50 41.75
C CYS A 1 11.10 -3.97 40.47
N LEU A 2 9.92 -4.57 40.60
CA LEU A 2 9.14 -5.18 39.48
C LEU A 2 7.69 -4.63 39.39
N VAL A 3 7.44 -3.44 39.90
CA VAL A 3 6.08 -2.86 40.00
C VAL A 3 5.72 -2.00 38.76
N GLY A 4 6.68 -1.61 37.94
CA GLY A 4 6.42 -0.74 36.78
C GLY A 4 5.94 -1.44 35.51
N SER A 5 6.15 -2.75 35.39
CA SER A 5 5.86 -3.49 34.15
C SER A 5 4.41 -4.00 34.07
N GLU A 6 3.81 -4.32 35.20
CA GLU A 6 2.43 -4.83 35.25
C GLU A 6 1.36 -3.75 35.09
N MET A 7 1.67 -2.49 35.44
CA MET A 7 0.74 -1.37 35.32
C MET A 7 0.50 -0.96 33.85
N PHE A 8 1.52 -1.14 33.01
CA PHE A 8 1.40 -0.87 31.55
C PHE A 8 0.65 -1.96 30.78
N ILE A 9 0.68 -3.20 31.25
CA ILE A 9 -0.02 -4.32 30.59
C ILE A 9 -1.51 -4.31 30.92
N ARG A 10 -1.89 -3.90 32.12
CA ARG A 10 -3.30 -3.82 32.55
C ARG A 10 -4.09 -2.73 31.84
N ASP A 11 -3.46 -1.61 31.50
CA ASP A 11 -4.10 -0.50 30.80
C ASP A 11 -4.38 -0.80 29.31
N ARG A 12 -3.54 -1.65 28.68
CA ARG A 12 -3.70 -2.07 27.28
C ARG A 12 -4.80 -3.09 27.08
N SER A 13 -5.04 -3.97 28.01
CA SER A 13 -6.09 -5.00 27.92
C SER A 13 -7.51 -4.44 28.09
N SER A 14 -7.64 -3.23 28.69
CA SER A 14 -8.94 -2.57 28.87
C SER A 14 -9.32 -1.62 27.72
N THR A 15 -8.35 -1.20 26.91
CA THR A 15 -8.57 -0.21 25.84
C THR A 15 -9.01 -0.85 24.53
N VAL A 16 -8.43 -1.99 24.18
CA VAL A 16 -8.73 -2.69 22.92
C VAL A 16 -10.18 -3.19 22.84
N PRO A 17 -10.74 -3.89 23.84
CA PRO A 17 -12.13 -4.38 23.74
C PRO A 17 -13.19 -3.29 23.85
N LYS A 18 -12.86 -2.10 24.33
CA LYS A 18 -13.82 -0.99 24.44
C LYS A 18 -13.90 -0.14 23.16
N LEU A 19 -12.83 -0.02 22.41
CA LEU A 19 -12.73 0.81 21.21
C LEU A 19 -12.99 0.05 19.93
N VAL A 20 -12.44 -1.17 19.81
CA VAL A 20 -12.54 -1.99 18.59
C VAL A 20 -12.85 -3.42 18.97
N HIS A 21 -13.93 -3.99 18.43
CA HIS A 21 -14.20 -5.40 18.61
C HIS A 21 -13.06 -6.26 18.01
N LEU A 22 -12.66 -7.32 18.72
CA LEU A 22 -11.55 -8.19 18.31
C LEU A 22 -11.70 -8.72 16.86
N ASN A 23 -12.93 -9.01 16.45
CA ASN A 23 -13.23 -9.48 15.09
C ASN A 23 -12.88 -8.41 14.03
N ILE A 24 -13.17 -7.14 14.30
CA ILE A 24 -12.87 -6.02 13.40
C ILE A 24 -11.35 -5.85 13.33
N LEU A 25 -10.67 -5.83 14.47
CA LEU A 25 -9.21 -5.75 14.53
C LEU A 25 -8.55 -6.90 13.75
N THR A 26 -9.02 -8.12 13.95
CA THR A 26 -8.51 -9.29 13.22
C THR A 26 -8.71 -9.15 11.71
N SER A 27 -9.85 -8.63 11.27
CA SER A 27 -10.13 -8.39 9.86
C SER A 27 -9.20 -7.33 9.27
N ILE A 28 -8.97 -6.24 9.99
CA ILE A 28 -8.03 -5.18 9.58
C ILE A 28 -6.61 -5.73 9.45
N LEU A 29 -6.12 -6.45 10.46
CA LEU A 29 -4.78 -7.01 10.44
C LEU A 29 -4.60 -8.03 9.30
N LYS A 30 -5.61 -8.86 9.01
CA LYS A 30 -5.60 -9.75 7.85
C LYS A 30 -5.50 -9.00 6.53
N LEU A 31 -6.25 -7.91 6.36
CA LEU A 31 -6.20 -7.07 5.16
C LEU A 31 -4.79 -6.46 4.98
N LEU A 32 -4.20 -5.94 6.04
CA LEU A 32 -2.84 -5.40 6.00
C LEU A 32 -1.81 -6.48 5.65
N LEU A 33 -1.91 -7.67 6.25
CA LEU A 33 -1.00 -8.80 5.97
C LEU A 33 -1.13 -9.32 4.54
N ILE A 34 -2.34 -9.38 3.97
CA ILE A 34 -2.55 -9.74 2.58
C ILE A 34 -1.75 -8.81 1.66
N GLU A 35 -1.63 -7.54 2.01
CA GLU A 35 -0.86 -6.55 1.27
C GLU A 35 0.58 -6.39 1.76
N LYS A 36 1.08 -7.36 2.54
CA LYS A 36 2.44 -7.41 3.08
C LYS A 36 2.83 -6.18 3.92
N MET A 37 1.84 -5.45 4.43
CA MET A 37 2.10 -4.33 5.33
C MET A 37 2.65 -4.84 6.67
N PRO A 38 3.71 -4.23 7.21
CA PRO A 38 4.27 -4.62 8.50
C PRO A 38 3.32 -4.24 9.63
N ILE A 39 2.89 -5.26 10.40
CA ILE A 39 2.01 -5.08 11.57
C ILE A 39 2.77 -5.10 12.90
N SER A 40 4.09 -5.01 12.86
CA SER A 40 4.95 -5.08 14.05
C SER A 40 4.70 -3.93 15.04
N ASP A 41 4.31 -2.76 14.54
CA ASP A 41 3.95 -1.60 15.38
C ASP A 41 2.44 -1.58 15.68
N LEU A 42 1.98 -2.59 16.40
CA LEU A 42 0.57 -2.72 16.81
C LEU A 42 0.11 -1.51 17.64
N LYS A 43 1.00 -0.89 18.41
CA LYS A 43 0.69 0.29 19.21
C LYS A 43 0.22 1.43 18.30
N ARG A 44 0.98 1.72 17.25
CA ARG A 44 0.65 2.78 16.29
C ARG A 44 -0.64 2.48 15.53
N ILE A 45 -0.87 1.23 15.16
CA ILE A 45 -2.15 0.79 14.55
C ILE A 45 -3.32 1.09 15.48
N LEU A 46 -3.22 0.75 16.77
CA LEU A 46 -4.28 0.99 17.75
C LEU A 46 -4.49 2.47 18.05
N GLU A 47 -3.43 3.29 18.05
CA GLU A 47 -3.53 4.75 18.21
C GLU A 47 -4.31 5.38 17.04
N VAL A 48 -4.05 4.96 15.81
CA VAL A 48 -4.81 5.42 14.64
C VAL A 48 -6.27 4.98 14.74
N LEU A 49 -6.53 3.71 15.07
CA LEU A 49 -7.89 3.22 15.24
C LEU A 49 -8.67 3.95 16.33
N ALA A 50 -7.99 4.37 17.40
CA ALA A 50 -8.61 5.14 18.46
C ALA A 50 -9.02 6.57 18.03
N SER A 51 -8.36 7.12 17.02
CA SER A 51 -8.68 8.44 16.44
C SER A 51 -9.79 8.39 15.37
N LEU A 52 -10.11 7.20 14.86
CA LEU A 52 -11.10 7.01 13.81
C LEU A 52 -12.48 6.65 14.36
N ASN A 53 -13.52 6.94 13.59
CA ASN A 53 -14.87 6.51 13.93
C ASN A 53 -15.14 5.06 13.50
N VAL A 54 -14.58 4.11 14.27
CA VAL A 54 -14.62 2.67 13.97
C VAL A 54 -16.04 2.12 13.77
N LYS A 55 -17.05 2.78 14.33
CA LYS A 55 -18.46 2.31 14.27
C LYS A 55 -19.09 2.54 12.90
N THR A 56 -18.62 3.52 12.15
CA THR A 56 -19.20 3.91 10.85
C THR A 56 -18.39 3.47 9.64
N MET A 57 -17.15 3.04 9.87
CA MET A 57 -16.23 2.64 8.82
C MET A 57 -16.17 1.11 8.68
N SER A 58 -16.07 0.63 7.46
CA SER A 58 -15.83 -0.78 7.18
C SER A 58 -14.39 -1.19 7.55
N PRO A 59 -14.10 -2.47 7.80
CA PRO A 59 -12.72 -2.95 8.05
C PRO A 59 -11.74 -2.58 6.93
N ILE A 60 -12.23 -2.47 5.70
CA ILE A 60 -11.45 -2.07 4.53
C ILE A 60 -11.03 -0.60 4.63
N GLU A 61 -11.98 0.29 4.88
CA GLU A 61 -11.72 1.73 5.05
C GLU A 61 -10.77 1.98 6.22
N LEU A 62 -10.94 1.23 7.32
CA LEU A 62 -10.05 1.31 8.48
C LEU A 62 -8.63 0.85 8.12
N ALA A 63 -8.47 -0.25 7.36
CA ALA A 63 -7.17 -0.70 6.90
C ALA A 63 -6.49 0.35 6.00
N GLU A 64 -7.23 0.95 5.05
CA GLU A 64 -6.71 2.02 4.20
C GLU A 64 -6.28 3.26 5.00
N ALA A 65 -7.07 3.64 6.01
CA ALA A 65 -6.74 4.79 6.87
C ALA A 65 -5.49 4.57 7.74
N ILE A 66 -5.18 3.33 8.10
CA ILE A 66 -3.99 2.97 8.88
C ILE A 66 -2.72 2.98 8.01
N ARG A 67 -2.82 2.60 6.74
CA ARG A 67 -1.67 2.39 5.84
C ARG A 67 -0.66 3.54 5.81
N PRO A 68 -1.04 4.83 5.66
CA PRO A 68 -0.08 5.94 5.63
C PRO A 68 0.79 6.02 6.89
N THR A 69 0.27 5.58 8.03
CA THR A 69 1.00 5.63 9.29
C THR A 69 2.06 4.53 9.41
N ILE A 70 1.81 3.35 8.82
CA ILE A 70 2.71 2.19 8.91
C ILE A 70 3.56 1.96 7.66
N SER A 71 3.24 2.62 6.55
CA SER A 71 3.94 2.48 5.27
C SER A 71 5.44 2.81 5.35
N SER A 72 5.81 3.73 6.25
CA SER A 72 7.21 4.08 6.48
C SER A 72 8.08 2.87 6.86
N LEU A 73 7.53 1.89 7.58
CA LEU A 73 8.23 0.65 7.94
C LEU A 73 8.48 -0.22 6.71
N LEU A 74 7.48 -0.36 5.82
CA LEU A 74 7.64 -1.09 4.57
C LEU A 74 8.68 -0.41 3.66
N ILE A 75 8.60 0.90 3.54
CA ILE A 75 9.53 1.69 2.72
C ILE A 75 10.97 1.55 3.24
N GLN A 76 11.19 1.55 4.56
CA GLN A 76 12.50 1.33 5.15
C GLN A 76 13.06 -0.07 4.89
N GLN A 77 12.20 -1.09 4.82
CA GLN A 77 12.61 -2.45 4.46
C GLN A 77 13.03 -2.55 2.99
N ILE A 78 12.39 -1.80 2.10
CA ILE A 78 12.68 -1.81 0.66
C ILE A 78 13.91 -0.94 0.35
N ALA A 79 13.93 0.26 0.89
CA ALA A 79 15.03 1.21 0.70
C ALA A 79 15.35 1.89 2.03
N PRO A 80 16.56 1.67 2.62
CA PRO A 80 17.01 2.36 3.82
C PRO A 80 16.98 3.89 3.66
N LEU A 81 17.00 4.62 4.79
CA LEU A 81 16.79 6.08 4.80
C LEU A 81 17.70 6.87 3.83
N ASN A 82 18.93 6.42 3.65
CA ASN A 82 19.91 7.12 2.80
C ASN A 82 19.79 6.79 1.31
N ASN A 83 19.04 5.75 0.95
CA ASN A 83 18.89 5.30 -0.43
C ASN A 83 17.60 5.88 -1.02
N ALA A 84 17.63 6.25 -2.30
CA ALA A 84 16.42 6.59 -3.01
C ALA A 84 15.53 5.35 -3.15
N LEU A 85 14.21 5.55 -3.01
CA LEU A 85 13.22 4.51 -3.26
C LEU A 85 12.98 4.41 -4.76
N PRO A 86 13.27 3.27 -5.41
CA PRO A 86 12.93 3.08 -6.82
C PRO A 86 11.41 2.97 -6.96
N ILE A 87 10.81 3.83 -7.75
CA ILE A 87 9.37 3.84 -7.96
C ILE A 87 9.01 3.63 -9.43
N ILE A 88 7.92 2.90 -9.64
CA ILE A 88 7.23 2.75 -10.92
C ILE A 88 5.97 3.59 -10.84
N THR A 89 5.71 4.40 -11.86
CA THR A 89 4.50 5.23 -11.96
C THR A 89 3.77 4.92 -13.26
N PHE A 90 2.52 5.33 -13.34
CA PHE A 90 1.82 5.44 -14.61
C PHE A 90 2.11 6.79 -15.30
N SER A 91 1.96 6.84 -16.62
CA SER A 91 1.82 8.11 -17.31
C SER A 91 0.57 8.84 -16.83
N ALA A 92 0.59 10.17 -16.88
CA ALA A 92 -0.54 10.99 -16.43
C ALA A 92 -1.84 10.62 -17.14
N GLU A 93 -1.77 10.34 -18.46
CA GLU A 93 -2.89 9.95 -19.29
C GLU A 93 -3.45 8.60 -18.87
N LEU A 94 -2.58 7.60 -18.66
CA LEU A 94 -2.99 6.25 -18.26
C LEU A 94 -3.58 6.28 -16.83
N GLU A 95 -2.95 6.97 -15.90
CA GLU A 95 -3.47 7.07 -14.53
C GLU A 95 -4.84 7.76 -14.52
N GLN A 96 -5.00 8.86 -15.25
CA GLN A 96 -6.27 9.57 -15.34
C GLN A 96 -7.38 8.72 -15.97
N MET A 97 -7.05 7.92 -17.00
CA MET A 97 -7.97 6.98 -17.61
C MET A 97 -8.42 5.93 -16.60
N ILE A 98 -7.50 5.30 -15.87
CA ILE A 98 -7.81 4.31 -14.83
C ILE A 98 -8.66 4.91 -13.71
N VAL A 99 -8.33 6.12 -13.25
CA VAL A 99 -9.12 6.86 -12.25
C VAL A 99 -10.55 7.12 -12.72
N ASN A 100 -10.71 7.51 -13.97
CA ASN A 100 -12.05 7.76 -14.54
C ASN A 100 -12.87 6.46 -14.63
N ILE A 101 -12.25 5.35 -15.04
CA ILE A 101 -12.90 4.03 -15.04
C ILE A 101 -13.32 3.64 -13.62
N ALA A 102 -12.44 3.80 -12.63
CA ALA A 102 -12.74 3.48 -11.23
C ALA A 102 -13.93 4.32 -10.69
N LYS A 103 -14.00 5.59 -11.05
CA LYS A 103 -15.14 6.46 -10.67
C LYS A 103 -16.46 6.02 -11.30
N GLN A 104 -16.42 5.52 -12.53
CA GLN A 104 -17.62 5.06 -13.25
C GLN A 104 -18.12 3.70 -12.74
N THR A 105 -17.21 2.79 -12.39
CA THR A 105 -17.56 1.45 -11.89
C THR A 105 -17.97 1.45 -10.41
N GLY A 106 -17.56 2.46 -9.65
CA GLY A 106 -17.97 2.64 -8.25
C GLY A 106 -17.69 1.40 -7.38
N ALA A 107 -18.73 0.88 -6.71
CA ALA A 107 -18.62 -0.27 -5.81
C ALA A 107 -18.28 -1.61 -6.49
N ASN A 108 -18.36 -1.69 -7.82
CA ASN A 108 -18.06 -2.92 -8.56
C ASN A 108 -16.54 -3.19 -8.73
N GLY A 109 -15.69 -2.29 -8.20
CA GLY A 109 -14.25 -2.37 -8.32
C GLY A 109 -13.73 -1.94 -9.69
N LEU A 110 -12.42 -1.97 -9.86
CA LEU A 110 -11.75 -1.57 -11.09
C LEU A 110 -11.84 -2.67 -12.14
N ILE A 111 -12.52 -2.39 -13.25
CA ILE A 111 -12.64 -3.30 -14.39
C ILE A 111 -11.88 -2.69 -15.56
N LEU A 112 -10.73 -3.27 -15.90
CA LEU A 112 -9.93 -2.88 -17.07
C LEU A 112 -10.05 -3.91 -18.17
N GLU A 113 -9.86 -3.47 -19.40
CA GLU A 113 -9.80 -4.35 -20.57
C GLU A 113 -8.58 -5.28 -20.48
N GLY A 114 -8.75 -6.56 -20.86
CA GLY A 114 -7.69 -7.56 -20.74
C GLY A 114 -6.42 -7.21 -21.51
N SER A 115 -6.53 -6.56 -22.66
CA SER A 115 -5.40 -6.06 -23.45
C SER A 115 -4.59 -5.00 -22.68
N LEU A 116 -5.27 -4.10 -21.97
CA LEU A 116 -4.64 -3.07 -21.16
C LEU A 116 -3.94 -3.68 -19.92
N ILE A 117 -4.59 -4.65 -19.27
CA ILE A 117 -3.99 -5.37 -18.14
C ILE A 117 -2.70 -6.06 -18.59
N GLN A 118 -2.70 -6.73 -19.74
CA GLN A 118 -1.51 -7.40 -20.26
C GLN A 118 -0.37 -6.42 -20.55
N LYS A 119 -0.66 -5.27 -21.15
CA LYS A 119 0.34 -4.21 -21.38
C LYS A 119 0.95 -3.70 -20.07
N ILE A 120 0.11 -3.40 -19.08
CA ILE A 120 0.55 -2.94 -17.75
C ILE A 120 1.43 -4.01 -17.10
N VAL A 121 0.98 -5.27 -17.06
CA VAL A 121 1.71 -6.39 -16.46
C VAL A 121 3.05 -6.63 -17.16
N SER A 122 3.08 -6.62 -18.50
CA SER A 122 4.30 -6.79 -19.29
C SER A 122 5.31 -5.67 -19.01
N GLY A 123 4.87 -4.41 -19.02
CA GLY A 123 5.72 -3.27 -18.71
C GLY A 123 6.32 -3.34 -17.30
N ILE A 124 5.50 -3.66 -16.31
CA ILE A 124 5.96 -3.79 -14.91
C ILE A 124 6.96 -4.94 -14.77
N ASN A 125 6.68 -6.11 -15.37
CA ASN A 125 7.57 -7.27 -15.29
C ASN A 125 8.95 -6.96 -15.88
N SER A 126 9.02 -6.31 -17.04
CA SER A 126 10.29 -5.89 -17.65
C SER A 126 11.12 -4.99 -16.71
N VAL A 127 10.47 -4.07 -16.01
CA VAL A 127 11.15 -3.21 -15.03
C VAL A 127 11.59 -4.00 -13.79
N MET A 128 10.72 -4.90 -13.29
CA MET A 128 11.03 -5.72 -12.12
C MET A 128 12.22 -6.65 -12.39
N GLU A 129 12.34 -7.22 -13.59
CA GLU A 129 13.49 -8.02 -13.99
C GLU A 129 14.77 -7.19 -14.01
N LYS A 130 14.76 -5.98 -14.57
CA LYS A 130 15.90 -5.06 -14.54
C LYS A 130 16.30 -4.73 -13.10
N MET A 131 15.35 -4.39 -12.24
CA MET A 131 15.61 -4.10 -10.83
C MET A 131 16.18 -5.31 -10.08
N GLN A 132 15.73 -6.50 -10.40
CA GLN A 132 16.23 -7.74 -9.79
C GLN A 132 17.70 -8.00 -10.18
N THR A 133 18.12 -7.72 -11.41
CA THR A 133 19.55 -7.83 -11.82
C THR A 133 20.43 -6.85 -11.06
N GLU A 134 19.90 -5.70 -10.68
CA GLU A 134 20.59 -4.69 -9.85
C GLU A 134 20.49 -4.98 -8.34
N ASN A 135 19.85 -6.08 -7.94
CA ASN A 135 19.54 -6.41 -6.55
C ASN A 135 18.79 -5.29 -5.82
N ARG A 136 17.90 -4.62 -6.54
CA ARG A 136 17.04 -3.53 -6.05
C ARG A 136 15.58 -3.95 -6.16
N LYS A 137 14.72 -3.38 -5.32
CA LYS A 137 13.28 -3.63 -5.35
C LYS A 137 12.55 -2.32 -5.64
N ALA A 138 11.77 -2.30 -6.71
CA ALA A 138 10.92 -1.16 -7.03
C ALA A 138 9.51 -1.33 -6.42
N VAL A 139 8.87 -0.19 -6.15
CA VAL A 139 7.51 -0.08 -5.63
C VAL A 139 6.66 0.69 -6.64
N MET A 140 5.46 0.24 -6.88
CA MET A 140 4.53 1.00 -7.71
C MET A 140 3.81 2.06 -6.89
N ILE A 141 3.76 3.29 -7.40
CA ILE A 141 3.06 4.41 -6.77
C ILE A 141 1.89 4.83 -7.66
N THR A 142 0.72 4.97 -7.05
CA THR A 142 -0.51 5.35 -7.76
C THR A 142 -1.38 6.30 -6.92
N ALA A 143 -2.42 6.84 -7.56
CA ALA A 143 -3.43 7.62 -6.87
C ALA A 143 -4.16 6.77 -5.80
N PRO A 144 -4.48 7.35 -4.62
CA PRO A 144 -5.12 6.62 -3.52
C PRO A 144 -6.43 5.93 -3.92
N VAL A 145 -7.19 6.56 -4.80
CA VAL A 145 -8.52 6.09 -5.26
C VAL A 145 -8.45 4.74 -5.97
N ILE A 146 -7.37 4.47 -6.71
CA ILE A 146 -7.22 3.26 -7.53
C ILE A 146 -6.27 2.24 -6.91
N ARG A 147 -5.49 2.64 -5.89
CA ARG A 147 -4.42 1.83 -5.31
C ARG A 147 -4.88 0.43 -4.92
N ARG A 148 -5.98 0.35 -4.16
CA ARG A 148 -6.47 -0.92 -3.62
C ARG A 148 -6.91 -1.88 -4.72
N ASP A 149 -7.71 -1.41 -5.65
CA ASP A 149 -8.25 -2.23 -6.73
C ASP A 149 -7.13 -2.69 -7.67
N LEU A 150 -6.18 -1.79 -7.97
CA LEU A 150 -4.97 -2.14 -8.70
C LEU A 150 -4.13 -3.19 -7.96
N SER A 151 -3.94 -3.02 -6.65
CA SER A 151 -3.22 -3.99 -5.83
C SER A 151 -3.87 -5.37 -5.87
N GLN A 152 -5.19 -5.43 -5.77
CA GLN A 152 -5.94 -6.68 -5.83
C GLN A 152 -5.81 -7.35 -7.21
N MET A 153 -5.89 -6.58 -8.28
CA MET A 153 -5.78 -7.06 -9.66
C MET A 153 -4.35 -7.49 -10.02
N LEU A 154 -3.38 -6.62 -9.79
CA LEU A 154 -1.99 -6.88 -10.19
C LEU A 154 -1.31 -7.96 -9.36
N ARG A 155 -1.72 -8.18 -8.11
CA ARG A 155 -1.17 -9.25 -7.27
C ARG A 155 -1.40 -10.64 -7.84
N GLN A 156 -2.46 -10.84 -8.62
CA GLN A 156 -2.72 -12.12 -9.29
C GLN A 156 -1.67 -12.42 -10.37
N HIS A 157 -1.08 -11.38 -10.95
CA HIS A 157 -0.09 -11.48 -12.03
C HIS A 157 1.35 -11.28 -11.51
N ILE A 158 1.54 -10.36 -10.58
CA ILE A 158 2.86 -9.98 -10.06
C ILE A 158 2.81 -9.98 -8.52
N PRO A 159 2.88 -11.15 -7.87
CA PRO A 159 2.73 -11.25 -6.41
C PRO A 159 3.87 -10.59 -5.61
N THR A 160 5.00 -10.29 -6.26
CA THR A 160 6.17 -9.64 -5.63
C THR A 160 6.10 -8.12 -5.65
N LEU A 161 5.19 -7.52 -6.41
CA LEU A 161 5.02 -6.09 -6.53
C LEU A 161 4.32 -5.51 -5.28
N ASP A 162 4.94 -4.52 -4.66
CA ASP A 162 4.31 -3.71 -3.63
C ASP A 162 3.72 -2.44 -4.27
N ILE A 163 2.46 -2.12 -3.93
CA ILE A 163 1.74 -0.97 -4.47
C ILE A 163 1.34 -0.04 -3.33
N LEU A 164 1.83 1.18 -3.40
CA LEU A 164 1.55 2.26 -2.45
C LEU A 164 0.84 3.41 -3.14
N SER A 165 0.17 4.24 -2.36
CA SER A 165 -0.36 5.51 -2.82
C SER A 165 0.62 6.65 -2.54
N PHE A 166 0.43 7.78 -3.25
CA PHE A 166 1.22 9.00 -2.98
C PHE A 166 1.14 9.44 -1.51
N THR A 167 -0.01 9.22 -0.86
CA THR A 167 -0.23 9.60 0.55
C THR A 167 0.52 8.71 1.55
N GLU A 168 1.05 7.57 1.09
CA GLU A 168 1.81 6.64 1.92
C GLU A 168 3.32 6.92 1.88
N LEU A 169 3.78 7.84 1.02
CA LEU A 169 5.18 8.23 0.93
C LEU A 169 5.51 9.26 2.03
N PRO A 170 6.58 9.05 2.82
CA PRO A 170 7.08 10.08 3.73
C PRO A 170 7.67 11.27 2.96
N ASP A 171 7.37 12.50 3.41
CA ASP A 171 7.79 13.74 2.75
C ASP A 171 9.32 13.86 2.58
N ASN A 172 10.08 13.26 3.47
CA ASN A 172 11.54 13.32 3.48
C ASN A 172 12.23 12.17 2.72
N LYS A 173 11.44 11.25 2.12
CA LYS A 173 12.01 10.11 1.38
C LYS A 173 12.42 10.53 -0.01
N LYS A 174 13.71 10.33 -0.35
CA LYS A 174 14.17 10.45 -1.73
C LYS A 174 13.54 9.37 -2.59
N ILE A 175 13.02 9.75 -3.74
CA ILE A 175 12.43 8.85 -4.74
C ILE A 175 13.24 8.89 -6.04
N GLU A 176 13.26 7.78 -6.75
CA GLU A 176 13.88 7.63 -8.07
C GLU A 176 12.85 6.97 -8.99
N VAL A 177 12.36 7.68 -9.98
CA VAL A 177 11.43 7.11 -10.97
C VAL A 177 12.23 6.22 -11.91
N VAL A 178 12.05 4.91 -11.81
CA VAL A 178 12.76 3.91 -12.63
C VAL A 178 11.97 3.53 -13.88
N ALA A 179 10.66 3.75 -13.87
CA ALA A 179 9.82 3.54 -15.05
C ALA A 179 8.52 4.33 -14.96
N ASN A 180 8.01 4.68 -16.14
CA ASN A 180 6.70 5.31 -16.32
C ASN A 180 5.89 4.46 -17.30
N ILE A 181 4.91 3.71 -16.79
CA ILE A 181 4.11 2.78 -17.58
C ILE A 181 3.04 3.55 -18.35
N GLY A 182 2.97 3.33 -19.67
CA GLY A 182 1.99 3.98 -20.56
C GLY A 182 2.49 5.27 -21.20
N SER A 183 3.75 5.68 -20.98
CA SER A 183 4.40 6.63 -21.86
C SER A 183 4.83 5.89 -23.13
N ASP A 184 4.57 6.47 -24.29
CA ASP A 184 4.97 5.91 -25.60
C ASP A 184 6.52 5.93 -25.84
N GLU A 185 7.31 5.94 -24.78
CA GLU A 185 8.77 5.83 -24.83
C GLU A 185 9.24 4.35 -24.85
N GLU A 186 8.62 3.51 -25.68
CA GLU A 186 9.23 2.29 -26.18
C GLU A 186 9.74 2.50 -27.61
N SER A 187 10.72 3.37 -27.78
CA SER A 187 11.52 3.38 -29.02
C SER A 187 12.75 4.28 -28.86
N ASN A 188 13.76 3.81 -28.13
CA ASN A 188 15.14 4.13 -28.46
C ASN A 188 16.12 3.33 -27.58
N ASN A 189 16.50 2.18 -28.02
CA ASN A 189 17.79 1.59 -28.27
C ASN A 189 17.73 0.07 -28.32
#